data_158dabbfffdd3350b3759ebcfe82ea67
#
_entry.id   158dabbfffdd3350b3759ebcfe82ea67
#
_cell.length_a   1.000
_cell.length_b   1.000
_cell.length_c   1.000
_cell.angle_alpha   90.00
_cell.angle_beta   90.00
_cell.angle_gamma   90.00
#
_symmetry.space_group_name_H-M   'P 1'
#
loop_
_entity.id
_entity.type
_entity.pdbx_description
1 polymer ?
#
loop_
_entity_poly.entity_id
_entity_poly.type
_entity_poly.pdbx_seq_one_letter_code
_entity_poly.pdbx_strand_id
1 'polypeptide(L)'
;MGDLSLDDLHATSDVVWDYTVSSDLAAKFDAAASAVEGQVGGRTSRRTTYGTHFQGYYAQLWSHNIDTANSDAGLLASRLRDVAQGVRDLEADTRAEQAKINTAREWKAKRDSRSNLEKFGETVDFLHLFQEKLYVREMLK
;
A
#
# COMPACT_ATOMS: atom_id res chain seq x y z
N MET A 1 -27.76 -11.98 -27.99
CA MET A 1 -26.92 -11.30 -26.99
C MET A 1 -26.38 -12.38 -26.06
N GLY A 2 -25.05 -12.61 -26.06
CA GLY A 2 -24.44 -13.66 -25.26
C GLY A 2 -24.65 -13.42 -23.77
N ASP A 3 -24.80 -14.50 -23.01
CA ASP A 3 -24.89 -14.44 -21.55
C ASP A 3 -23.50 -14.03 -21.01
N LEU A 4 -23.42 -12.93 -20.24
CA LEU A 4 -22.17 -12.46 -19.63
C LEU A 4 -21.68 -13.50 -18.62
N SER A 5 -20.49 -14.04 -18.85
CA SER A 5 -19.84 -15.01 -17.96
C SER A 5 -19.04 -14.28 -16.87
N LEU A 6 -18.66 -15.00 -15.79
CA LEU A 6 -17.72 -14.46 -14.80
C LEU A 6 -16.33 -14.20 -15.39
N ASP A 7 -15.99 -14.89 -16.46
CA ASP A 7 -14.74 -14.70 -17.21
C ASP A 7 -14.72 -13.35 -17.92
N ASP A 8 -15.85 -12.98 -18.57
CA ASP A 8 -16.03 -11.66 -19.18
C ASP A 8 -15.96 -10.52 -18.16
N LEU A 9 -16.30 -10.81 -16.90
CA LEU A 9 -16.25 -9.87 -15.78
C LEU A 9 -14.92 -9.91 -15.00
N HIS A 10 -13.97 -10.75 -15.43
CA HIS A 10 -12.72 -11.00 -14.73
C HIS A 10 -12.91 -11.35 -13.24
N ALA A 11 -13.99 -12.08 -12.92
CA ALA A 11 -14.40 -12.41 -11.55
C ALA A 11 -14.33 -13.91 -11.23
N THR A 12 -13.56 -14.69 -12.02
CA THR A 12 -13.41 -16.14 -11.87
C THR A 12 -12.55 -16.54 -10.69
N SER A 13 -11.53 -15.74 -10.36
CA SER A 13 -10.59 -16.03 -9.27
C SER A 13 -10.53 -14.88 -8.27
N ASP A 14 -10.24 -15.22 -7.01
CA ASP A 14 -9.98 -14.24 -5.96
C ASP A 14 -8.59 -13.62 -6.11
N VAL A 15 -8.43 -12.43 -5.53
CA VAL A 15 -7.11 -11.81 -5.40
C VAL A 15 -6.29 -12.62 -4.39
N VAL A 16 -5.10 -13.06 -4.80
CA VAL A 16 -4.18 -13.78 -3.92
C VAL A 16 -3.33 -12.76 -3.15
N TRP A 17 -3.67 -12.52 -1.89
CA TRP A 17 -2.94 -11.60 -1.01
C TRP A 17 -3.01 -12.05 0.44
N ASP A 18 -1.87 -12.08 1.13
CA ASP A 18 -1.83 -12.38 2.56
C ASP A 18 -1.82 -11.08 3.36
N TYR A 19 -2.99 -10.68 3.84
CA TYR A 19 -3.19 -9.45 4.61
C TYR A 19 -2.47 -9.46 5.96
N THR A 20 -2.26 -10.63 6.55
CA THR A 20 -1.56 -10.76 7.83
C THR A 20 -0.07 -10.49 7.64
N VAL A 21 0.51 -11.10 6.62
CA VAL A 21 1.93 -10.91 6.28
C VAL A 21 2.20 -9.48 5.84
N SER A 22 1.34 -8.87 5.02
CA SER A 22 1.53 -7.51 4.55
C SER A 22 1.45 -6.48 5.70
N SER A 23 0.48 -6.63 6.60
CA SER A 23 0.34 -5.76 7.77
C SER A 23 1.54 -5.88 8.73
N ASP A 24 2.01 -7.11 9.00
CA ASP A 24 3.19 -7.36 9.82
C ASP A 24 4.46 -6.77 9.18
N LEU A 25 4.60 -6.91 7.87
CA LEU A 25 5.71 -6.35 7.11
C LEU A 25 5.75 -4.82 7.22
N ALA A 26 4.62 -4.14 7.01
CA ALA A 26 4.52 -2.69 7.15
C ALA A 26 4.88 -2.24 8.58
N ALA A 27 4.39 -2.94 9.60
CA ALA A 27 4.72 -2.64 11.00
C ALA A 27 6.20 -2.83 11.30
N LYS A 28 6.86 -3.82 10.72
CA LYS A 28 8.31 -4.06 10.87
C LYS A 28 9.14 -2.95 10.23
N PHE A 29 8.73 -2.43 9.07
CA PHE A 29 9.40 -1.28 8.46
C PHE A 29 9.26 -0.01 9.31
N ASP A 30 8.09 0.25 9.89
CA ASP A 30 7.89 1.37 10.81
C ASP A 30 8.73 1.23 12.10
N ALA A 31 8.80 0.02 12.66
CA ALA A 31 9.63 -0.26 13.82
C ALA A 31 11.12 -0.07 13.52
N ALA A 32 11.59 -0.52 12.34
CA ALA A 32 12.96 -0.30 11.90
C ALA A 32 13.27 1.19 11.70
N ALA A 33 12.35 1.96 11.11
CA ALA A 33 12.49 3.42 10.98
C ALA A 33 12.63 4.09 12.34
N SER A 34 11.79 3.73 13.29
CA SER A 34 11.84 4.27 14.67
C SER A 34 13.12 3.88 15.40
N ALA A 35 13.63 2.67 15.21
CA ALA A 35 14.90 2.22 15.80
C ALA A 35 16.09 3.01 15.22
N VAL A 36 16.10 3.28 13.93
CA VAL A 36 17.13 4.11 13.27
C VAL A 36 17.10 5.53 13.82
N GLU A 37 15.94 6.15 13.94
CA GLU A 37 15.78 7.50 14.49
C GLU A 37 16.19 7.57 15.97
N GLY A 38 15.86 6.55 16.76
CA GLY A 38 16.26 6.48 18.16
C GLY A 38 17.76 6.56 18.38
N GLN A 39 18.57 6.11 17.42
CA GLN A 39 20.02 6.21 17.49
C GLN A 39 20.55 7.64 17.27
N VAL A 40 19.79 8.50 16.59
CA VAL A 40 20.20 9.91 16.32
C VAL A 40 20.35 10.67 17.63
N GLY A 41 19.37 10.53 18.54
CA GLY A 41 19.40 11.19 19.86
C GLY A 41 20.62 10.79 20.68
N GLY A 42 20.95 9.50 20.71
CA GLY A 42 22.15 8.99 21.42
C GLY A 42 23.47 9.52 20.84
N ARG A 43 23.58 9.61 19.52
CA ARG A 43 24.77 10.18 18.85
C ARG A 43 24.90 11.68 19.13
N THR A 44 23.80 12.43 19.07
CA THR A 44 23.78 13.86 19.38
C THR A 44 24.15 14.13 20.84
N SER A 45 23.64 13.34 21.77
CA SER A 45 23.98 13.45 23.20
C SER A 45 25.47 13.20 23.44
N ARG A 46 26.04 12.14 22.84
CA ARG A 46 27.49 11.87 22.92
C ARG A 46 28.31 12.99 22.32
N ARG A 47 27.88 13.56 21.19
CA ARG A 47 28.55 14.73 20.59
C ARG A 47 28.61 15.89 21.56
N THR A 48 27.50 16.21 22.23
CA THR A 48 27.44 17.30 23.21
C THR A 48 28.36 17.02 24.40
N THR A 49 28.31 15.81 24.95
CA THR A 49 29.09 15.43 26.14
C THR A 49 30.61 15.43 25.86
N TYR A 50 31.04 14.84 24.76
CA TYR A 50 32.46 14.69 24.46
C TYR A 50 33.04 15.85 23.67
N GLY A 51 32.23 16.60 22.92
CA GLY A 51 32.64 17.73 22.12
C GLY A 51 33.25 18.86 22.94
N THR A 52 32.90 18.99 24.23
CA THR A 52 33.51 19.97 25.16
C THR A 52 34.95 19.64 25.51
N HIS A 53 35.38 18.39 25.37
CA HIS A 53 36.71 17.90 25.71
C HIS A 53 37.61 17.70 24.49
N PHE A 54 37.05 17.75 23.28
CA PHE A 54 37.79 17.57 22.04
C PHE A 54 37.99 18.92 21.34
N GLN A 55 39.21 19.21 20.92
CA GLN A 55 39.53 20.42 20.17
C GLN A 55 40.41 20.09 18.95
N GLY A 56 40.39 20.97 17.94
CA GLY A 56 41.20 20.85 16.75
C GLY A 56 40.57 20.05 15.62
N TYR A 57 41.40 19.66 14.65
CA TYR A 57 40.99 19.05 13.39
C TYR A 57 40.15 17.75 13.60
N TYR A 58 40.59 16.89 14.49
CA TYR A 58 39.88 15.62 14.74
C TYR A 58 38.51 15.82 15.37
N ALA A 59 38.35 16.84 16.19
CA ALA A 59 37.02 17.17 16.75
C ALA A 59 36.04 17.65 15.68
N GLN A 60 36.54 18.44 14.72
CA GLN A 60 35.73 18.89 13.58
C GLN A 60 35.33 17.70 12.67
N LEU A 61 36.29 16.83 12.36
CA LEU A 61 36.05 15.63 11.56
C LEU A 61 35.05 14.69 12.22
N TRP A 62 35.21 14.44 13.53
CA TRP A 62 34.27 13.62 14.31
C TRP A 62 32.85 14.22 14.33
N SER A 63 32.75 15.54 14.56
CA SER A 63 31.48 16.25 14.51
C SER A 63 30.79 16.14 13.17
N HIS A 64 31.53 16.35 12.07
CA HIS A 64 31.05 16.22 10.71
C HIS A 64 30.53 14.81 10.42
N ASN A 65 31.27 13.78 10.84
CA ASN A 65 30.87 12.39 10.65
C ASN A 65 29.57 12.05 11.40
N ILE A 66 29.38 12.62 12.60
CA ILE A 66 28.11 12.46 13.33
C ILE A 66 26.95 13.14 12.60
N ASP A 67 27.16 14.36 12.09
CA ASP A 67 26.12 15.07 11.33
C ASP A 67 25.72 14.30 10.06
N THR A 68 26.71 13.79 9.34
CA THR A 68 26.48 12.94 8.16
C THR A 68 25.70 11.67 8.55
N ALA A 69 26.14 10.95 9.59
CA ALA A 69 25.46 9.73 10.04
C ALA A 69 24.03 9.99 10.53
N ASN A 70 23.75 11.15 11.11
CA ASN A 70 22.41 11.54 11.55
C ASN A 70 21.54 11.89 10.34
N SER A 71 22.06 12.59 9.35
CA SER A 71 21.38 12.88 8.09
C SER A 71 21.00 11.60 7.35
N ASP A 72 21.97 10.69 7.20
CA ASP A 72 21.74 9.38 6.54
C ASP A 72 20.70 8.54 7.29
N ALA A 73 20.74 8.55 8.61
CA ALA A 73 19.74 7.87 9.44
C ALA A 73 18.34 8.44 9.22
N GLY A 74 18.19 9.76 9.12
CA GLY A 74 16.92 10.42 8.80
C GLY A 74 16.39 10.02 7.44
N LEU A 75 17.25 10.02 6.41
CA LEU A 75 16.89 9.57 5.08
C LEU A 75 16.47 8.10 5.05
N LEU A 76 17.21 7.22 5.71
CA LEU A 76 16.89 5.81 5.81
C LEU A 76 15.54 5.59 6.50
N ALA A 77 15.30 6.26 7.62
CA ALA A 77 14.03 6.15 8.33
C ALA A 77 12.83 6.62 7.47
N SER A 78 13.00 7.72 6.72
CA SER A 78 11.99 8.18 5.78
C SER A 78 11.69 7.12 4.70
N ARG A 79 12.73 6.53 4.09
CA ARG A 79 12.56 5.49 3.08
C ARG A 79 11.89 4.23 3.61
N LEU A 80 12.20 3.83 4.83
CA LEU A 80 11.53 2.69 5.47
C LEU A 80 10.03 2.96 5.67
N ARG A 81 9.65 4.19 6.04
CA ARG A 81 8.22 4.60 6.14
C ARG A 81 7.54 4.66 4.78
N ASP A 82 8.23 5.15 3.75
CA ASP A 82 7.70 5.15 2.38
C ASP A 82 7.37 3.72 1.92
N VAL A 83 8.25 2.75 2.23
CA VAL A 83 8.00 1.34 1.93
C VAL A 83 6.82 0.79 2.74
N ALA A 84 6.74 1.10 4.04
CA ALA A 84 5.62 0.69 4.88
C ALA A 84 4.28 1.23 4.33
N GLN A 85 4.27 2.48 3.90
CA GLN A 85 3.09 3.09 3.28
C GLN A 85 2.74 2.42 1.95
N GLY A 86 3.71 2.16 1.08
CA GLY A 86 3.50 1.45 -0.17
C GLY A 86 2.88 0.06 0.01
N VAL A 87 3.28 -0.68 1.06
CA VAL A 87 2.66 -1.97 1.40
C VAL A 87 1.19 -1.80 1.80
N ARG A 88 0.85 -0.76 2.58
CA ARG A 88 -0.54 -0.46 2.97
C ARG A 88 -1.39 -0.04 1.79
N ASP A 89 -0.84 0.73 0.87
CA ASP A 89 -1.54 1.17 -0.34
C ASP A 89 -1.87 -0.04 -1.24
N LEU A 90 -0.91 -0.96 -1.44
CA LEU A 90 -1.14 -2.22 -2.15
C LEU A 90 -2.21 -3.09 -1.46
N GLU A 91 -2.21 -3.15 -0.13
CA GLU A 91 -3.26 -3.86 0.62
C GLU A 91 -4.64 -3.25 0.40
N ALA A 92 -4.74 -1.92 0.39
CA ALA A 92 -6.01 -1.22 0.11
C ALA A 92 -6.51 -1.50 -1.31
N ASP A 93 -5.60 -1.47 -2.30
CA ASP A 93 -5.93 -1.75 -3.70
C ASP A 93 -6.40 -3.20 -3.89
N THR A 94 -5.76 -4.18 -3.25
CA THR A 94 -6.17 -5.58 -3.32
C THR A 94 -7.54 -5.82 -2.69
N ARG A 95 -7.85 -5.15 -1.56
CA ARG A 95 -9.18 -5.19 -0.94
C ARG A 95 -10.25 -4.58 -1.87
N ALA A 96 -9.95 -3.47 -2.51
CA ALA A 96 -10.86 -2.82 -3.45
C ALA A 96 -11.13 -3.72 -4.67
N GLU A 97 -10.11 -4.39 -5.20
CA GLU A 97 -10.27 -5.32 -6.32
C GLU A 97 -11.09 -6.55 -5.93
N GLN A 98 -10.84 -7.14 -4.76
CA GLN A 98 -11.64 -8.25 -4.25
C GLN A 98 -13.12 -7.86 -4.07
N ALA A 99 -13.39 -6.65 -3.60
CA ALA A 99 -14.76 -6.16 -3.46
C ALA A 99 -15.49 -6.06 -4.81
N LYS A 100 -14.78 -5.65 -5.89
CA LYS A 100 -15.33 -5.63 -7.25
C LYS A 100 -15.67 -7.04 -7.74
N ILE A 101 -14.77 -8.00 -7.52
CA ILE A 101 -14.97 -9.42 -7.86
C ILE A 101 -16.22 -9.96 -7.15
N ASN A 102 -16.36 -9.71 -5.87
CA ASN A 102 -17.51 -10.16 -5.09
C ASN A 102 -18.83 -9.54 -5.61
N THR A 103 -18.82 -8.23 -5.91
CA THR A 103 -19.97 -7.54 -6.50
C THR A 103 -20.38 -8.15 -7.85
N ALA A 104 -19.43 -8.48 -8.71
CA ALA A 104 -19.70 -9.11 -10.00
C ALA A 104 -20.31 -10.52 -9.84
N ARG A 105 -19.80 -11.32 -8.89
CA ARG A 105 -20.33 -12.65 -8.58
C ARG A 105 -21.77 -12.58 -8.01
N GLU A 106 -22.02 -11.66 -7.09
CA GLU A 106 -23.35 -11.45 -6.53
C GLU A 106 -24.35 -11.02 -7.60
N TRP A 107 -23.94 -10.11 -8.47
CA TRP A 107 -24.79 -9.70 -9.58
C TRP A 107 -25.11 -10.86 -10.51
N LYS A 108 -24.12 -11.66 -10.90
CA LYS A 108 -24.33 -12.85 -11.73
C LYS A 108 -25.29 -13.84 -11.07
N ALA A 109 -25.09 -14.12 -9.79
CA ALA A 109 -25.96 -15.03 -9.04
C ALA A 109 -27.42 -14.53 -9.00
N LYS A 110 -27.64 -13.22 -8.77
CA LYS A 110 -28.97 -12.61 -8.81
C LYS A 110 -29.58 -12.69 -10.20
N ARG A 111 -28.80 -12.42 -11.25
CA ARG A 111 -29.26 -12.52 -12.64
C ARG A 111 -29.68 -13.94 -13.00
N ASP A 112 -28.88 -14.93 -12.62
CA ASP A 112 -29.12 -16.33 -12.95
C ASP A 112 -30.36 -16.89 -12.24
N SER A 113 -30.76 -16.32 -11.09
CA SER A 113 -31.96 -16.70 -10.34
C SER A 113 -33.27 -16.11 -10.90
N ARG A 114 -33.21 -15.22 -11.89
CA ARG A 114 -34.38 -14.53 -12.45
C ARG A 114 -34.93 -15.20 -13.70
N SER A 115 -36.21 -14.99 -13.97
CA SER A 115 -36.83 -15.46 -15.20
C SER A 115 -36.29 -14.74 -16.43
N ASN A 116 -36.34 -15.39 -17.60
CA ASN A 116 -35.80 -14.84 -18.84
C ASN A 116 -36.41 -13.49 -19.26
N LEU A 117 -37.65 -13.19 -18.84
CA LEU A 117 -38.31 -11.90 -19.11
C LEU A 117 -37.76 -10.76 -18.25
N GLU A 118 -37.41 -11.02 -17.00
CA GLU A 118 -36.82 -10.02 -16.09
C GLU A 118 -35.36 -9.72 -16.46
N LYS A 119 -34.64 -10.70 -17.03
CA LYS A 119 -33.26 -10.53 -17.52
C LYS A 119 -33.15 -9.50 -18.65
N PHE A 120 -34.19 -9.31 -19.44
CA PHE A 120 -34.16 -8.34 -20.56
C PHE A 120 -34.23 -6.88 -20.11
N GLY A 121 -34.96 -6.56 -19.04
CA GLY A 121 -35.13 -5.17 -18.56
C GLY A 121 -33.91 -4.61 -17.85
N GLU A 122 -33.16 -5.43 -17.14
CA GLU A 122 -32.05 -4.98 -16.28
C GLU A 122 -30.67 -5.00 -16.95
N THR A 123 -30.52 -5.68 -18.08
CA THR A 123 -29.23 -5.74 -18.81
C THR A 123 -28.80 -4.34 -19.24
N VAL A 124 -29.74 -3.44 -19.52
CA VAL A 124 -29.47 -2.06 -19.96
C VAL A 124 -28.97 -1.22 -18.78
N ASP A 125 -29.58 -1.33 -17.62
CA ASP A 125 -29.20 -0.53 -16.44
C ASP A 125 -27.88 -0.99 -15.81
N PHE A 126 -27.62 -2.31 -15.82
CA PHE A 126 -26.37 -2.84 -15.27
C PHE A 126 -25.17 -2.57 -16.17
N LEU A 127 -25.32 -2.70 -17.49
CA LEU A 127 -24.27 -2.35 -18.45
C LEU A 127 -23.88 -0.88 -18.33
N HIS A 128 -24.82 0.01 -18.05
CA HIS A 128 -24.52 1.42 -17.80
C HIS A 128 -23.68 1.61 -16.54
N LEU A 129 -24.04 0.97 -15.44
CA LEU A 129 -23.32 1.02 -14.16
C LEU A 129 -21.93 0.33 -14.22
N PHE A 130 -21.81 -0.73 -15.02
CA PHE A 130 -20.55 -1.47 -15.16
C PHE A 130 -19.60 -0.81 -16.17
N GLN A 131 -20.10 -0.18 -17.22
CA GLN A 131 -19.30 0.61 -18.14
C GLN A 131 -18.67 1.82 -17.46
N GLU A 132 -19.38 2.51 -16.59
CA GLU A 132 -18.78 3.58 -15.78
C GLU A 132 -17.63 3.07 -14.90
N LYS A 133 -17.77 1.88 -14.30
CA LYS A 133 -16.73 1.29 -13.45
C LYS A 133 -15.54 0.72 -14.25
N LEU A 134 -15.77 0.18 -15.43
CA LEU A 134 -14.71 -0.26 -16.35
C LEU A 134 -13.93 0.93 -16.91
N TYR A 135 -14.59 2.04 -17.19
CA TYR A 135 -13.95 3.26 -17.69
C TYR A 135 -12.98 3.85 -16.67
N VAL A 136 -13.33 3.80 -15.39
CA VAL A 136 -12.43 4.19 -14.28
C VAL A 136 -11.20 3.27 -14.20
N ARG A 137 -11.36 1.98 -14.50
CA ARG A 137 -10.24 1.00 -14.47
C ARG A 137 -9.25 1.20 -15.60
N GLU A 138 -9.69 1.59 -16.80
CA GLU A 138 -8.79 1.91 -17.93
C GLU A 138 -8.02 3.21 -17.73
N MET A 139 -8.60 4.17 -17.00
CA MET A 139 -7.95 5.45 -16.68
C MET A 139 -6.86 5.33 -15.60
N LEU A 140 -6.83 4.22 -14.86
CA LEU A 140 -5.86 3.95 -13.78
C LEU A 140 -4.69 3.05 -14.23
N LYS A 141 -4.57 2.70 -15.51
CA LYS A 141 -3.41 2.04 -16.13
C LYS A 141 -2.45 3.05 -16.76
#